data_266948bf3e8088b4f49cf9a5c77af10e
#
_entry.id   266948bf3e8088b4f49cf9a5c77af10e
#
_cell.length_a   1.000
_cell.length_b   1.000
_cell.length_c   1.000
_cell.angle_alpha   90.00
_cell.angle_beta   90.00
_cell.angle_gamma   90.00
#
_symmetry.space_group_name_H-M   'P 1'
#
loop_
_entity.id
_entity.type
_entity.pdbx_description
1 polymer ?
#
loop_
_entity_poly.entity_id
_entity_poly.type
_entity_poly.pdbx_seq_one_letter_code
_entity_poly.pdbx_strand_id
1 'polypeptide(L)'
;MADAPIGIFDSSFGGLTVARAVLDQLPHESVVYLGDTARAPYGPRPIAEVRKYSLECLDALVDRGVKALVVACNSASAAMLHDARERYDVPVIEVIRPAVRRAVAATRNNRVGVISTQATHQSQAYVDSFAAAPQITVTSQPCPRFVEFVESGVTSGEELLAVAHSYLDPVAAQGVDTLILGCTHYPLLTGVISYVMGPDVTLVSSAEETAKDVFRVLADARALRPDDLPPPKHGFLTTGDPLEFERLARRFLGPEVVRASIEPVAVAR
;
A
#
# COMPACT_ATOMS: atom_id res chain seq x y z
N MET A 1 9.50 24.02 5.44
CA MET A 1 8.53 22.90 5.54
C MET A 1 8.06 22.40 4.17
N ALA A 2 7.74 23.27 3.18
CA ALA A 2 7.26 22.78 1.86
C ALA A 2 8.28 21.93 1.07
N ASP A 3 9.59 22.16 1.22
CA ASP A 3 10.65 21.37 0.57
C ASP A 3 10.99 20.03 1.30
N ALA A 4 10.42 19.79 2.48
CA ALA A 4 10.59 18.53 3.20
C ALA A 4 9.97 17.35 2.41
N PRO A 5 10.55 16.15 2.46
CA PRO A 5 10.05 15.00 1.70
C PRO A 5 8.74 14.43 2.26
N ILE A 6 8.04 13.69 1.41
CA ILE A 6 6.96 12.80 1.82
C ILE A 6 7.59 11.49 2.29
N GLY A 7 7.31 11.06 3.53
CA GLY A 7 7.72 9.76 4.05
C GLY A 7 6.73 8.68 3.66
N ILE A 8 7.17 7.61 3.00
CA ILE A 8 6.33 6.47 2.61
C ILE A 8 6.86 5.22 3.30
N PHE A 9 6.02 4.54 4.05
CA PHE A 9 6.36 3.32 4.77
C PHE A 9 5.59 2.10 4.24
N ASP A 10 6.29 1.00 4.07
CA ASP A 10 5.71 -0.32 3.83
C ASP A 10 6.48 -1.42 4.58
N SER A 11 5.82 -2.56 4.77
CA SER A 11 6.44 -3.72 5.42
C SER A 11 7.52 -4.40 4.57
N SER A 12 7.59 -4.13 3.26
CA SER A 12 8.49 -4.83 2.33
C SER A 12 8.75 -3.97 1.09
N PHE A 13 8.50 -4.52 -0.10
CA PHE A 13 8.70 -3.88 -1.40
C PHE A 13 7.38 -3.46 -2.06
N GLY A 14 6.27 -4.08 -1.67
CA GLY A 14 4.97 -3.89 -2.32
C GLY A 14 4.51 -2.44 -2.32
N GLY A 15 4.81 -1.69 -1.25
CA GLY A 15 4.49 -0.27 -1.12
C GLY A 15 5.16 0.64 -2.16
N LEU A 16 6.14 0.12 -2.92
CA LEU A 16 6.69 0.83 -4.07
C LEU A 16 5.65 1.07 -5.17
N THR A 17 4.55 0.30 -5.21
CA THR A 17 3.38 0.61 -6.07
C THR A 17 2.72 1.92 -5.66
N VAL A 18 2.61 2.17 -4.37
CA VAL A 18 2.08 3.44 -3.83
C VAL A 18 3.08 4.57 -4.04
N ALA A 19 4.38 4.32 -3.78
CA ALA A 19 5.43 5.29 -4.03
C ALA A 19 5.46 5.71 -5.51
N ARG A 20 5.32 4.77 -6.45
CA ARG A 20 5.22 5.06 -7.88
C ARG A 20 4.03 5.94 -8.19
N ALA A 21 2.85 5.62 -7.68
CA ALA A 21 1.67 6.45 -7.90
C ALA A 21 1.82 7.87 -7.33
N VAL A 22 2.48 8.02 -6.17
CA VAL A 22 2.79 9.33 -5.59
C VAL A 22 3.78 10.11 -6.48
N LEU A 23 4.84 9.46 -6.98
CA LEU A 23 5.82 10.09 -7.87
C LEU A 23 5.19 10.53 -9.20
N ASP A 24 4.30 9.73 -9.77
CA ASP A 24 3.60 10.05 -11.01
C ASP A 24 2.58 11.19 -10.82
N GLN A 25 1.89 11.23 -9.68
CA GLN A 25 0.89 12.26 -9.37
C GLN A 25 1.51 13.59 -8.92
N LEU A 26 2.67 13.53 -8.27
CA LEU A 26 3.35 14.64 -7.59
C LEU A 26 4.83 14.71 -8.00
N PRO A 27 5.13 14.96 -9.28
CA PRO A 27 6.49 14.82 -9.82
C PRO A 27 7.49 15.85 -9.26
N HIS A 28 7.02 16.91 -8.61
CA HIS A 28 7.87 17.93 -7.97
C HIS A 28 8.17 17.61 -6.49
N GLU A 29 7.53 16.60 -5.91
CA GLU A 29 7.72 16.25 -4.50
C GLU A 29 8.92 15.32 -4.28
N SER A 30 9.70 15.59 -3.24
CA SER A 30 10.71 14.67 -2.75
C SER A 30 10.05 13.54 -1.93
N VAL A 31 10.54 12.32 -2.08
CA VAL A 31 10.03 11.13 -1.38
C VAL A 31 11.16 10.43 -0.65
N VAL A 32 10.92 10.04 0.59
CA VAL A 32 11.74 9.06 1.34
C VAL A 32 10.87 7.83 1.59
N TYR A 33 11.22 6.73 0.94
CA TYR A 33 10.59 5.44 1.13
C TYR A 33 11.33 4.60 2.16
N LEU A 34 10.63 3.91 3.06
CA LEU A 34 11.19 2.95 4.00
C LEU A 34 10.46 1.61 3.88
N GLY A 35 11.20 0.57 3.50
CA GLY A 35 10.74 -0.82 3.49
C GLY A 35 11.30 -1.62 4.66
N ASP A 36 10.43 -2.18 5.51
CA ASP A 36 10.83 -3.00 6.66
C ASP A 36 11.11 -4.46 6.28
N THR A 37 12.02 -4.64 5.35
CA THR A 37 12.30 -5.94 4.73
C THR A 37 12.90 -6.98 5.68
N ALA A 38 13.62 -6.54 6.73
CA ALA A 38 14.19 -7.45 7.73
C ALA A 38 13.10 -8.16 8.58
N ARG A 39 11.91 -7.56 8.70
CA ARG A 39 10.81 -8.11 9.50
C ARG A 39 9.61 -8.53 8.66
N ALA A 40 9.74 -8.45 7.33
CA ALA A 40 8.75 -8.95 6.37
C ALA A 40 8.58 -10.48 6.47
N PRO A 41 7.42 -11.02 6.04
CA PRO A 41 6.18 -10.33 5.73
C PRO A 41 5.35 -10.01 6.98
N TYR A 42 4.53 -8.94 6.94
CA TYR A 42 3.63 -8.59 8.05
C TYR A 42 2.30 -9.36 8.03
N GLY A 43 1.94 -9.88 6.87
CA GLY A 43 0.64 -10.54 6.67
C GLY A 43 0.30 -11.68 7.63
N PRO A 44 1.23 -12.58 8.01
CA PRO A 44 0.99 -13.66 8.97
C PRO A 44 1.23 -13.26 10.43
N ARG A 45 1.73 -12.03 10.72
CA ARG A 45 2.10 -11.63 12.07
C ARG A 45 0.91 -11.23 12.94
N PRO A 46 1.02 -11.39 14.27
CA PRO A 46 0.08 -10.81 15.23
C PRO A 46 -0.02 -9.29 15.07
N ILE A 47 -1.24 -8.74 15.17
CA ILE A 47 -1.51 -7.31 14.95
C ILE A 47 -0.67 -6.41 15.87
N ALA A 48 -0.40 -6.86 17.11
CA ALA A 48 0.43 -6.11 18.06
C ALA A 48 1.89 -5.96 17.61
N GLU A 49 2.46 -6.98 16.97
CA GLU A 49 3.81 -6.90 16.38
C GLU A 49 3.81 -5.96 15.18
N VAL A 50 2.82 -6.09 14.29
CA VAL A 50 2.67 -5.21 13.13
C VAL A 50 2.59 -3.76 13.58
N ARG A 51 1.78 -3.46 14.62
CA ARG A 51 1.67 -2.13 15.21
C ARG A 51 3.02 -1.61 15.71
N LYS A 52 3.73 -2.40 16.52
CA LYS A 52 5.03 -2.03 17.08
C LYS A 52 6.03 -1.69 15.97
N TYR A 53 6.22 -2.60 15.02
CA TYR A 53 7.19 -2.44 13.94
C TYR A 53 6.86 -1.25 13.03
N SER A 54 5.58 -1.05 12.76
CA SER A 54 5.13 0.09 11.94
C SER A 54 5.45 1.43 12.59
N LEU A 55 5.17 1.58 13.89
CA LEU A 55 5.46 2.81 14.62
C LEU A 55 6.96 3.09 14.67
N GLU A 56 7.82 2.08 14.88
CA GLU A 56 9.28 2.23 14.85
C GLU A 56 9.78 2.72 13.48
N CYS A 57 9.19 2.22 12.39
CA CYS A 57 9.53 2.69 11.04
C CYS A 57 9.05 4.12 10.77
N LEU A 58 7.87 4.48 11.26
CA LEU A 58 7.37 5.85 11.13
C LEU A 58 8.18 6.83 11.97
N ASP A 59 8.61 6.46 13.17
CA ASP A 59 9.54 7.27 13.98
C ASP A 59 10.82 7.58 13.18
N ALA A 60 11.42 6.57 12.52
CA ALA A 60 12.61 6.75 11.70
C ALA A 60 12.39 7.67 10.49
N LEU A 61 11.19 7.74 9.94
CA LEU A 61 10.82 8.70 8.90
C LEU A 61 10.61 10.12 9.46
N VAL A 62 9.95 10.24 10.60
CA VAL A 62 9.75 11.54 11.27
C VAL A 62 11.08 12.17 11.67
N ASP A 63 12.03 11.38 12.18
CA ASP A 63 13.40 11.82 12.52
C ASP A 63 14.16 12.40 11.30
N ARG A 64 13.75 12.04 10.07
CA ARG A 64 14.26 12.62 8.82
C ARG A 64 13.56 13.89 8.38
N GLY A 65 12.64 14.41 9.16
CA GLY A 65 11.96 15.67 8.91
C GLY A 65 10.97 15.64 7.76
N VAL A 66 10.23 14.52 7.59
CA VAL A 66 9.18 14.42 6.56
C VAL A 66 8.01 15.36 6.85
N LYS A 67 7.36 15.88 5.81
CA LYS A 67 6.19 16.78 5.94
C LYS A 67 4.84 16.06 5.98
N ALA A 68 4.82 14.79 5.59
CA ALA A 68 3.66 13.91 5.66
C ALA A 68 4.12 12.45 5.71
N LEU A 69 3.32 11.59 6.31
CA LEU A 69 3.54 10.15 6.36
C LEU A 69 2.49 9.44 5.51
N VAL A 70 2.93 8.53 4.65
CA VAL A 70 2.07 7.63 3.87
C VAL A 70 2.30 6.20 4.33
N VAL A 71 1.28 5.58 4.90
CA VAL A 71 1.31 4.17 5.29
C VAL A 71 0.81 3.33 4.11
N ALA A 72 1.75 2.86 3.29
CA ALA A 72 1.45 2.11 2.08
C ALA A 72 0.98 0.68 2.37
N CYS A 73 1.45 0.08 3.48
CA CYS A 73 1.09 -1.27 3.89
C CYS A 73 -0.34 -1.35 4.44
N ASN A 74 -1.18 -2.21 3.85
CA ASN A 74 -2.55 -2.44 4.34
C ASN A 74 -2.57 -3.06 5.74
N SER A 75 -1.69 -4.03 6.02
CA SER A 75 -1.59 -4.65 7.35
C SER A 75 -1.17 -3.63 8.41
N ALA A 76 -0.23 -2.75 8.09
CA ALA A 76 0.19 -1.67 8.97
C ALA A 76 -0.93 -0.63 9.18
N SER A 77 -1.59 -0.20 8.09
CA SER A 77 -2.74 0.73 8.17
C SER A 77 -3.83 0.20 9.11
N ALA A 78 -4.15 -1.09 8.97
CA ALA A 78 -5.12 -1.77 9.82
C ALA A 78 -4.70 -1.87 11.30
N ALA A 79 -3.38 -1.95 11.56
CA ALA A 79 -2.86 -2.19 12.91
C ALA A 79 -2.67 -0.92 13.75
N MET A 80 -2.37 0.25 13.13
CA MET A 80 -1.79 1.35 13.91
C MET A 80 -2.24 2.76 13.49
N LEU A 81 -3.20 2.91 12.56
CA LEU A 81 -3.58 4.23 12.03
C LEU A 81 -4.01 5.22 13.12
N HIS A 82 -4.78 4.76 14.11
CA HIS A 82 -5.22 5.59 15.21
C HIS A 82 -4.02 6.11 16.02
N ASP A 83 -3.12 5.20 16.40
CA ASP A 83 -1.93 5.54 17.18
C ASP A 83 -1.02 6.53 16.42
N ALA A 84 -0.83 6.32 15.12
CA ALA A 84 -0.01 7.20 14.31
C ALA A 84 -0.56 8.62 14.24
N ARG A 85 -1.89 8.77 14.12
CA ARG A 85 -2.55 10.08 14.09
C ARG A 85 -2.48 10.84 15.41
N GLU A 86 -2.42 10.12 16.54
CA GLU A 86 -2.22 10.72 17.86
C GLU A 86 -0.75 11.04 18.15
N ARG A 87 0.18 10.25 17.58
CA ARG A 87 1.61 10.33 17.87
C ARG A 87 2.35 11.41 17.09
N TYR A 88 1.92 11.68 15.84
CA TYR A 88 2.69 12.54 14.94
C TYR A 88 1.95 13.82 14.59
N ASP A 89 2.68 14.94 14.62
CA ASP A 89 2.18 16.27 14.24
C ASP A 89 2.03 16.47 12.73
N VAL A 90 2.62 15.56 11.93
CA VAL A 90 2.49 15.59 10.47
C VAL A 90 1.27 14.78 10.02
N PRO A 91 0.62 15.13 8.89
CA PRO A 91 -0.48 14.36 8.35
C PRO A 91 -0.11 12.89 8.11
N VAL A 92 -0.97 11.97 8.54
CA VAL A 92 -0.85 10.52 8.30
C VAL A 92 -1.93 10.08 7.33
N ILE A 93 -1.50 9.68 6.13
CA ILE A 93 -2.34 9.16 5.04
C ILE A 93 -2.15 7.65 4.97
N GLU A 94 -3.23 6.91 4.76
CA GLU A 94 -3.19 5.45 4.69
C GLU A 94 -3.98 4.94 3.47
N VAL A 95 -3.88 3.64 3.17
CA VAL A 95 -4.34 3.07 1.90
C VAL A 95 -5.76 2.48 1.92
N ILE A 96 -6.37 2.25 3.10
CA ILE A 96 -7.68 1.56 3.22
C ILE A 96 -8.83 2.48 2.84
N ARG A 97 -8.94 3.65 3.49
CA ARG A 97 -10.04 4.59 3.26
C ARG A 97 -10.11 5.11 1.82
N PRO A 98 -8.99 5.48 1.17
CA PRO A 98 -9.02 5.86 -0.24
C PRO A 98 -9.60 4.75 -1.14
N ALA A 99 -9.16 3.49 -0.94
CA ALA A 99 -9.67 2.35 -1.69
C ALA A 99 -11.18 2.12 -1.45
N VAL A 100 -11.63 2.22 -0.20
CA VAL A 100 -13.06 2.09 0.15
C VAL A 100 -13.89 3.18 -0.54
N ARG A 101 -13.49 4.46 -0.49
CA ARG A 101 -14.21 5.54 -1.19
C ARG A 101 -14.31 5.26 -2.69
N ARG A 102 -13.23 4.78 -3.31
CA ARG A 102 -13.24 4.44 -4.73
C ARG A 102 -14.17 3.26 -5.02
N ALA A 103 -14.16 2.23 -4.19
CA ALA A 103 -15.04 1.07 -4.36
C ALA A 103 -16.52 1.44 -4.22
N VAL A 104 -16.88 2.28 -3.24
CA VAL A 104 -18.25 2.81 -3.07
C VAL A 104 -18.69 3.58 -4.31
N ALA A 105 -17.79 4.36 -4.92
CA ALA A 105 -18.10 5.12 -6.15
C ALA A 105 -18.12 4.25 -7.41
N ALA A 106 -17.48 3.08 -7.42
CA ALA A 106 -17.34 2.22 -8.58
C ALA A 106 -18.43 1.14 -8.67
N THR A 107 -18.89 0.64 -7.52
CA THR A 107 -19.88 -0.45 -7.51
C THR A 107 -21.22 -0.01 -8.09
N ARG A 108 -21.83 -0.91 -8.86
CA ARG A 108 -23.13 -0.72 -9.51
C ARG A 108 -24.25 -1.50 -8.83
N ASN A 109 -23.86 -2.58 -8.11
CA ASN A 109 -24.81 -3.50 -7.47
C ASN A 109 -24.69 -3.53 -5.93
N ASN A 110 -23.84 -2.67 -5.35
CA ASN A 110 -23.55 -2.59 -3.93
C ASN A 110 -22.90 -3.87 -3.34
N ARG A 111 -22.23 -4.68 -4.14
CA ARG A 111 -21.49 -5.87 -3.71
C ARG A 111 -20.01 -5.70 -4.01
N VAL A 112 -19.23 -5.53 -2.97
CA VAL A 112 -17.80 -5.27 -3.06
C VAL A 112 -17.02 -6.43 -2.45
N GLY A 113 -16.06 -6.96 -3.22
CA GLY A 113 -15.06 -7.89 -2.73
C GLY A 113 -13.84 -7.15 -2.19
N VAL A 114 -13.21 -7.71 -1.18
CA VAL A 114 -11.90 -7.27 -0.68
C VAL A 114 -11.00 -8.49 -0.57
N ILE A 115 -9.90 -8.50 -1.30
CA ILE A 115 -8.84 -9.50 -1.12
C ILE A 115 -7.67 -8.86 -0.37
N SER A 116 -7.11 -9.58 0.62
CA SER A 116 -6.10 -9.00 1.50
C SER A 116 -5.18 -10.07 2.12
N THR A 117 -4.20 -9.65 2.90
CA THR A 117 -3.43 -10.55 3.75
C THR A 117 -4.26 -11.06 4.93
N GLN A 118 -3.76 -12.09 5.62
CA GLN A 118 -4.43 -12.64 6.78
C GLN A 118 -4.61 -11.60 7.89
N ALA A 119 -3.56 -10.81 8.22
CA ALA A 119 -3.63 -9.78 9.26
C ALA A 119 -4.66 -8.69 8.91
N THR A 120 -4.69 -8.22 7.67
CA THR A 120 -5.68 -7.23 7.21
C THR A 120 -7.10 -7.78 7.26
N HIS A 121 -7.29 -9.04 6.87
CA HIS A 121 -8.61 -9.70 6.96
C HIS A 121 -9.09 -9.81 8.41
N GLN A 122 -8.23 -10.30 9.30
CA GLN A 122 -8.56 -10.48 10.72
C GLN A 122 -8.81 -9.17 11.46
N SER A 123 -8.17 -8.08 11.06
CA SER A 123 -8.38 -6.76 11.66
C SER A 123 -9.77 -6.18 11.43
N GLN A 124 -10.50 -6.67 10.43
CA GLN A 124 -11.80 -6.13 9.95
C GLN A 124 -11.75 -4.66 9.48
N ALA A 125 -10.57 -4.05 9.34
CA ALA A 125 -10.41 -2.63 9.04
C ALA A 125 -11.12 -2.17 7.75
N TYR A 126 -11.19 -3.04 6.72
CA TYR A 126 -11.98 -2.75 5.53
C TYR A 126 -13.49 -2.78 5.82
N VAL A 127 -13.98 -3.79 6.54
CA VAL A 127 -15.40 -3.92 6.91
C VAL A 127 -15.84 -2.71 7.72
N ASP A 128 -15.05 -2.33 8.74
CA ASP A 128 -15.31 -1.14 9.57
C ASP A 128 -15.31 0.15 8.74
N SER A 129 -14.42 0.24 7.74
CA SER A 129 -14.38 1.41 6.85
C SER A 129 -15.61 1.53 5.96
N PHE A 130 -16.30 0.43 5.66
CA PHE A 130 -17.58 0.44 4.94
C PHE A 130 -18.79 0.77 5.83
N ALA A 131 -18.63 0.87 7.16
CA ALA A 131 -19.74 1.22 8.06
C ALA A 131 -20.41 2.56 7.70
N ALA A 132 -19.66 3.48 7.04
CA ALA A 132 -20.20 4.73 6.52
C ALA A 132 -21.07 4.56 5.25
N ALA A 133 -21.11 3.37 4.65
CA ALA A 133 -21.89 3.03 3.46
C ALA A 133 -22.70 1.72 3.69
N PRO A 134 -23.70 1.74 4.56
CA PRO A 134 -24.39 0.53 5.04
C PRO A 134 -25.16 -0.23 3.94
N GLN A 135 -25.39 0.37 2.78
CA GLN A 135 -25.98 -0.28 1.63
C GLN A 135 -25.02 -1.25 0.93
N ILE A 136 -23.70 -1.19 1.22
CA ILE A 136 -22.70 -2.04 0.58
C ILE A 136 -22.59 -3.37 1.34
N THR A 137 -22.69 -4.47 0.61
CA THR A 137 -22.35 -5.80 1.11
C THR A 137 -20.89 -6.10 0.80
N VAL A 138 -20.10 -6.37 1.83
CA VAL A 138 -18.65 -6.62 1.70
C VAL A 138 -18.35 -8.11 1.83
N THR A 139 -17.66 -8.69 0.84
CA THR A 139 -17.10 -10.04 0.89
C THR A 139 -15.60 -9.95 1.05
N SER A 140 -15.05 -10.37 2.19
CA SER A 140 -13.62 -10.31 2.48
C SER A 140 -12.99 -11.69 2.39
N GLN A 141 -11.87 -11.81 1.64
CA GLN A 141 -11.15 -13.07 1.40
C GLN A 141 -9.65 -12.88 1.64
N PRO A 142 -9.02 -13.64 2.55
CA PRO A 142 -7.57 -13.63 2.69
C PRO A 142 -6.91 -14.44 1.57
N CYS A 143 -5.84 -13.89 0.97
CA CYS A 143 -5.10 -14.48 -0.15
C CYS A 143 -3.58 -14.50 0.13
N PRO A 144 -3.10 -15.17 1.20
CA PRO A 144 -1.72 -15.04 1.68
C PRO A 144 -0.66 -15.45 0.63
N ARG A 145 -0.88 -16.50 -0.16
CA ARG A 145 0.08 -16.97 -1.16
C ARG A 145 0.33 -15.98 -2.30
N PHE A 146 -0.53 -15.02 -2.53
CA PHE A 146 -0.31 -14.00 -3.56
C PHE A 146 0.95 -13.15 -3.28
N VAL A 147 1.27 -12.89 -2.00
CA VAL A 147 2.51 -12.19 -1.63
C VAL A 147 3.72 -13.02 -2.02
N GLU A 148 3.72 -14.33 -1.72
CA GLU A 148 4.82 -15.26 -2.02
C GLU A 148 5.10 -15.32 -3.53
N PHE A 149 4.07 -15.41 -4.37
CA PHE A 149 4.21 -15.40 -5.83
C PHE A 149 4.85 -14.09 -6.32
N VAL A 150 4.39 -12.95 -5.84
CA VAL A 150 4.95 -11.65 -6.25
C VAL A 150 6.41 -11.51 -5.84
N GLU A 151 6.76 -11.85 -4.60
CA GLU A 151 8.13 -11.74 -4.09
C GLU A 151 9.08 -12.72 -4.81
N SER A 152 8.62 -13.93 -5.16
CA SER A 152 9.38 -14.86 -6.01
C SER A 152 9.43 -14.45 -7.50
N GLY A 153 8.65 -13.43 -7.90
CA GLY A 153 8.59 -12.91 -9.26
C GLY A 153 7.70 -13.70 -10.20
N VAL A 154 6.83 -14.54 -9.65
CA VAL A 154 5.84 -15.32 -10.42
C VAL A 154 4.56 -14.49 -10.54
N THR A 155 4.24 -14.04 -11.75
CA THR A 155 3.03 -13.24 -12.05
C THR A 155 2.08 -13.93 -13.04
N SER A 156 2.41 -15.16 -13.48
CA SER A 156 1.62 -15.99 -14.38
C SER A 156 1.99 -17.48 -14.18
N GLY A 157 1.20 -18.37 -14.78
CA GLY A 157 1.44 -19.81 -14.76
C GLY A 157 0.31 -20.60 -14.11
N GLU A 158 0.30 -21.93 -14.33
CA GLU A 158 -0.79 -22.81 -13.93
C GLU A 158 -0.98 -22.87 -12.40
N GLU A 159 0.11 -22.89 -11.63
CA GLU A 159 0.04 -22.93 -10.18
C GLU A 159 -0.59 -21.66 -9.60
N LEU A 160 -0.14 -20.48 -10.06
CA LEU A 160 -0.72 -19.20 -9.63
C LEU A 160 -2.20 -19.12 -10.03
N LEU A 161 -2.56 -19.59 -11.24
CA LEU A 161 -3.95 -19.58 -11.70
C LEU A 161 -4.83 -20.49 -10.83
N ALA A 162 -4.35 -21.69 -10.50
CA ALA A 162 -5.09 -22.63 -9.62
C ALA A 162 -5.30 -22.04 -8.22
N VAL A 163 -4.29 -21.37 -7.66
CA VAL A 163 -4.41 -20.65 -6.37
C VAL A 163 -5.36 -19.47 -6.49
N ALA A 164 -5.31 -18.72 -7.59
CA ALA A 164 -6.22 -17.61 -7.83
C ALA A 164 -7.69 -18.07 -7.87
N HIS A 165 -7.98 -19.15 -8.58
CA HIS A 165 -9.32 -19.76 -8.57
C HIS A 165 -9.76 -20.17 -7.16
N SER A 166 -8.88 -20.81 -6.38
CA SER A 166 -9.24 -21.25 -5.02
C SER A 166 -9.63 -20.10 -4.10
N TYR A 167 -9.07 -18.91 -4.30
CA TYR A 167 -9.37 -17.70 -3.51
C TYR A 167 -10.53 -16.88 -4.09
N LEU A 168 -10.59 -16.75 -5.41
CA LEU A 168 -11.45 -15.77 -6.06
C LEU A 168 -12.79 -16.34 -6.51
N ASP A 169 -12.91 -17.63 -6.85
CA ASP A 169 -14.19 -18.23 -7.21
C ASP A 169 -15.25 -18.07 -6.12
N PRO A 170 -14.95 -18.27 -4.81
CA PRO A 170 -15.90 -17.99 -3.75
C PRO A 170 -16.34 -16.52 -3.68
N VAL A 171 -15.45 -15.58 -4.00
CA VAL A 171 -15.75 -14.14 -4.04
C VAL A 171 -16.64 -13.81 -5.24
N ALA A 172 -16.29 -14.34 -6.42
CA ALA A 172 -17.07 -14.16 -7.64
C ALA A 172 -18.49 -14.72 -7.49
N ALA A 173 -18.64 -15.87 -6.81
CA ALA A 173 -19.94 -16.49 -6.52
C ALA A 173 -20.88 -15.61 -5.68
N GLN A 174 -20.35 -14.59 -4.95
CA GLN A 174 -21.16 -13.61 -4.24
C GLN A 174 -21.71 -12.51 -5.16
N GLY A 175 -21.36 -12.53 -6.45
CA GLY A 175 -21.82 -11.56 -7.42
C GLY A 175 -21.25 -10.16 -7.22
N VAL A 176 -20.01 -10.06 -6.72
CA VAL A 176 -19.31 -8.76 -6.59
C VAL A 176 -19.04 -8.16 -7.96
N ASP A 177 -19.25 -6.86 -8.11
CA ASP A 177 -18.92 -6.11 -9.33
C ASP A 177 -17.70 -5.20 -9.17
N THR A 178 -17.18 -5.14 -7.96
CA THR A 178 -16.01 -4.33 -7.60
C THR A 178 -15.15 -5.13 -6.64
N LEU A 179 -13.83 -5.17 -6.89
CA LEU A 179 -12.87 -5.90 -6.06
C LEU A 179 -11.73 -4.98 -5.64
N ILE A 180 -11.55 -4.80 -4.33
CA ILE A 180 -10.41 -4.06 -3.77
C ILE A 180 -9.21 -4.99 -3.66
N LEU A 181 -8.08 -4.54 -4.19
CA LEU A 181 -6.77 -5.15 -4.01
C LEU A 181 -6.17 -4.63 -2.70
N GLY A 182 -6.53 -5.26 -1.58
CA GLY A 182 -6.19 -4.85 -0.22
C GLY A 182 -4.80 -5.30 0.24
N CYS A 183 -3.85 -5.35 -0.68
CA CYS A 183 -2.43 -5.56 -0.44
C CYS A 183 -1.62 -4.90 -1.53
N THR A 184 -0.50 -4.27 -1.17
CA THR A 184 0.40 -3.55 -2.08
C THR A 184 1.06 -4.44 -3.14
N HIS A 185 1.11 -5.76 -2.93
CA HIS A 185 1.64 -6.73 -3.88
C HIS A 185 0.64 -7.08 -4.99
N TYR A 186 -0.66 -7.06 -4.70
CA TYR A 186 -1.68 -7.59 -5.60
C TYR A 186 -1.86 -6.85 -6.92
N PRO A 187 -1.54 -5.55 -7.05
CA PRO A 187 -1.53 -4.89 -8.36
C PRO A 187 -0.62 -5.56 -9.41
N LEU A 188 0.45 -6.25 -8.98
CA LEU A 188 1.31 -7.03 -9.89
C LEU A 188 0.65 -8.33 -10.40
N LEU A 189 -0.44 -8.76 -9.78
CA LEU A 189 -1.24 -9.92 -10.18
C LEU A 189 -2.54 -9.53 -10.89
N THR A 190 -2.71 -8.26 -11.27
CA THR A 190 -3.94 -7.75 -11.90
C THR A 190 -4.38 -8.61 -13.08
N GLY A 191 -3.45 -9.12 -13.90
CA GLY A 191 -3.78 -9.97 -15.05
C GLY A 191 -4.50 -11.25 -14.66
N VAL A 192 -3.96 -12.02 -13.70
CA VAL A 192 -4.57 -13.27 -13.25
C VAL A 192 -5.86 -13.01 -12.44
N ILE A 193 -5.87 -11.97 -11.62
CA ILE A 193 -7.06 -11.59 -10.82
C ILE A 193 -8.20 -11.19 -11.76
N SER A 194 -7.92 -10.34 -12.76
CA SER A 194 -8.91 -9.93 -13.76
C SER A 194 -9.44 -11.10 -14.60
N TYR A 195 -8.55 -12.03 -14.95
CA TYR A 195 -8.91 -13.23 -15.69
C TYR A 195 -9.92 -14.11 -14.92
N VAL A 196 -9.67 -14.34 -13.63
CA VAL A 196 -10.54 -15.19 -12.79
C VAL A 196 -11.84 -14.47 -12.44
N MET A 197 -11.79 -13.18 -12.12
CA MET A 197 -12.97 -12.41 -11.70
C MET A 197 -13.90 -12.06 -12.89
N GLY A 198 -13.37 -12.07 -14.11
CA GLY A 198 -14.11 -11.71 -15.32
C GLY A 198 -14.13 -10.22 -15.64
N PRO A 199 -14.59 -9.86 -16.87
CA PRO A 199 -14.50 -8.50 -17.39
C PRO A 199 -15.48 -7.50 -16.73
N ASP A 200 -16.50 -7.99 -16.06
CA ASP A 200 -17.53 -7.16 -15.43
C ASP A 200 -17.16 -6.69 -14.02
N VAL A 201 -16.05 -7.17 -13.45
CA VAL A 201 -15.56 -6.80 -12.13
C VAL A 201 -14.53 -5.68 -12.22
N THR A 202 -14.84 -4.54 -11.61
CA THR A 202 -13.91 -3.41 -11.51
C THR A 202 -12.86 -3.67 -10.42
N LEU A 203 -11.58 -3.70 -10.78
CA LEU A 203 -10.50 -3.78 -9.81
C LEU A 203 -10.17 -2.39 -9.27
N VAL A 204 -10.04 -2.26 -7.95
CA VAL A 204 -9.67 -1.03 -7.25
C VAL A 204 -8.31 -1.21 -6.59
N SER A 205 -7.31 -0.50 -7.10
CA SER A 205 -6.00 -0.37 -6.47
C SER A 205 -6.02 0.77 -5.45
N SER A 206 -5.47 0.53 -4.26
CA SER A 206 -5.32 1.57 -3.24
C SER A 206 -4.26 2.62 -3.61
N ALA A 207 -3.30 2.27 -4.48
CA ALA A 207 -2.13 3.12 -4.76
C ALA A 207 -2.50 4.47 -5.37
N GLU A 208 -3.26 4.46 -6.47
CA GLU A 208 -3.66 5.69 -7.17
C GLU A 208 -4.56 6.60 -6.30
N GLU A 209 -5.50 5.99 -5.59
CA GLU A 209 -6.41 6.75 -4.73
C GLU A 209 -5.67 7.35 -3.52
N THR A 210 -4.66 6.66 -3.01
CA THR A 210 -3.79 7.19 -1.96
C THR A 210 -2.96 8.37 -2.46
N ALA A 211 -2.41 8.29 -3.67
CA ALA A 211 -1.66 9.41 -4.26
C ALA A 211 -2.53 10.68 -4.43
N LYS A 212 -3.80 10.52 -4.83
CA LYS A 212 -4.78 11.63 -4.87
C LYS A 212 -5.04 12.23 -3.49
N ASP A 213 -5.11 11.38 -2.44
CA ASP A 213 -5.27 11.85 -1.07
C ASP A 213 -4.04 12.60 -0.57
N VAL A 214 -2.83 12.14 -0.92
CA VAL A 214 -1.58 12.85 -0.61
C VAL A 214 -1.61 14.24 -1.24
N PHE A 215 -1.94 14.35 -2.53
CA PHE A 215 -2.08 15.65 -3.19
C PHE A 215 -3.07 16.55 -2.47
N ARG A 216 -4.28 16.05 -2.16
CA ARG A 216 -5.32 16.84 -1.49
C ARG A 216 -4.85 17.34 -0.12
N VAL A 217 -4.28 16.47 0.71
CA VAL A 217 -3.80 16.82 2.06
C VAL A 217 -2.71 17.89 2.00
N LEU A 218 -1.75 17.75 1.07
CA LEU A 218 -0.68 18.74 0.91
C LEU A 218 -1.19 20.06 0.33
N ALA A 219 -2.13 20.02 -0.60
CA ALA A 219 -2.75 21.23 -1.17
C ALA A 219 -3.55 22.00 -0.12
N ASP A 220 -4.39 21.33 0.67
CA ASP A 220 -5.19 21.92 1.74
C ASP A 220 -4.30 22.53 2.83
N ALA A 221 -3.18 21.90 3.14
CA ALA A 221 -2.18 22.38 4.09
C ALA A 221 -1.25 23.47 3.51
N ARG A 222 -1.35 23.79 2.20
CA ARG A 222 -0.41 24.67 1.47
C ARG A 222 1.04 24.21 1.63
N ALA A 223 1.26 22.91 1.63
CA ALA A 223 2.54 22.25 1.84
C ALA A 223 3.10 21.60 0.56
N LEU A 224 2.47 21.84 -0.60
CA LEU A 224 3.03 21.40 -1.88
C LEU A 224 4.38 22.09 -2.12
N ARG A 225 5.34 21.35 -2.65
CA ARG A 225 6.66 21.85 -2.98
C ARG A 225 6.56 22.82 -4.16
N PRO A 226 7.17 24.01 -4.09
CA PRO A 226 7.22 24.96 -5.21
C PRO A 226 7.91 24.39 -6.45
N ASP A 227 7.37 24.72 -7.62
CA ASP A 227 7.86 24.21 -8.92
C ASP A 227 9.20 24.84 -9.35
N ASP A 228 9.58 25.98 -8.76
CA ASP A 228 10.82 26.72 -9.03
C ASP A 228 12.04 26.18 -8.26
N LEU A 229 11.85 25.19 -7.40
CA LEU A 229 12.94 24.53 -6.69
C LEU A 229 13.69 23.53 -7.60
N PRO A 230 14.97 23.22 -7.27
CA PRO A 230 15.72 22.19 -7.99
C PRO A 230 14.96 20.86 -8.09
N PRO A 231 15.27 19.98 -9.07
CA PRO A 231 14.62 18.68 -9.18
C PRO A 231 14.56 17.92 -7.84
N PRO A 232 13.44 17.23 -7.54
CA PRO A 232 13.28 16.54 -6.27
C PRO A 232 14.31 15.43 -6.11
N LYS A 233 14.70 15.15 -4.88
CA LYS A 233 15.55 14.02 -4.52
C LYS A 233 14.73 12.95 -3.84
N HIS A 234 14.92 11.70 -4.27
CA HIS A 234 14.24 10.56 -3.65
C HIS A 234 15.27 9.72 -2.90
N GLY A 235 14.92 9.28 -1.69
CA GLY A 235 15.70 8.37 -0.87
C GLY A 235 14.94 7.05 -0.67
N PHE A 236 15.67 5.94 -0.64
CA PHE A 236 15.10 4.62 -0.35
C PHE A 236 15.85 4.01 0.83
N LEU A 237 15.10 3.58 1.83
CA LEU A 237 15.62 3.02 3.07
C LEU A 237 15.12 1.59 3.20
N THR A 238 15.97 0.71 3.72
CA THR A 238 15.59 -0.67 4.02
C THR A 238 16.17 -1.11 5.36
N THR A 239 15.42 -1.90 6.11
CA THR A 239 15.91 -2.52 7.35
C THR A 239 16.67 -3.82 7.09
N GLY A 240 16.53 -4.39 5.88
CA GLY A 240 17.21 -5.61 5.43
C GLY A 240 18.37 -5.33 4.49
N ASP A 241 18.63 -6.29 3.58
CA ASP A 241 19.73 -6.20 2.61
C ASP A 241 19.43 -5.16 1.52
N PRO A 242 20.25 -4.10 1.37
CA PRO A 242 20.09 -3.09 0.32
C PRO A 242 20.19 -3.64 -1.11
N LEU A 243 21.00 -4.68 -1.35
CA LEU A 243 21.15 -5.27 -2.70
C LEU A 243 19.90 -6.04 -3.10
N GLU A 244 19.30 -6.78 -2.16
CA GLU A 244 18.03 -7.46 -2.41
C GLU A 244 16.91 -6.44 -2.63
N PHE A 245 16.87 -5.38 -1.82
CA PHE A 245 15.93 -4.28 -2.00
C PHE A 245 16.08 -3.66 -3.39
N GLU A 246 17.28 -3.32 -3.84
CA GLU A 246 17.52 -2.76 -5.16
C GLU A 246 17.00 -3.67 -6.29
N ARG A 247 17.32 -4.96 -6.22
CA ARG A 247 16.89 -5.95 -7.21
C ARG A 247 15.37 -6.02 -7.36
N LEU A 248 14.64 -5.97 -6.24
CA LEU A 248 13.17 -6.02 -6.23
C LEU A 248 12.56 -4.67 -6.58
N ALA A 249 13.11 -3.56 -6.07
CA ALA A 249 12.62 -2.22 -6.35
C ALA A 249 12.59 -1.89 -7.85
N ARG A 250 13.55 -2.40 -8.63
CA ARG A 250 13.57 -2.24 -10.09
C ARG A 250 12.32 -2.79 -10.79
N ARG A 251 11.66 -3.79 -10.22
CA ARG A 251 10.42 -4.35 -10.78
C ARG A 251 9.22 -3.44 -10.62
N PHE A 252 9.21 -2.62 -9.55
CA PHE A 252 8.10 -1.73 -9.21
C PHE A 252 8.27 -0.34 -9.80
N LEU A 253 9.49 0.18 -9.77
CA LEU A 253 9.79 1.58 -10.10
C LEU A 253 10.43 1.76 -11.48
N GLY A 254 10.90 0.67 -12.09
CA GLY A 254 11.68 0.74 -13.32
C GLY A 254 13.14 1.17 -13.08
N PRO A 255 13.99 1.19 -14.14
CA PRO A 255 15.43 1.39 -14.01
C PRO A 255 15.84 2.81 -13.62
N GLU A 256 14.99 3.81 -13.86
CA GLU A 256 15.34 5.22 -13.67
C GLU A 256 15.27 5.68 -12.22
N VAL A 257 14.34 5.13 -11.44
CA VAL A 257 14.11 5.54 -10.05
C VAL A 257 15.12 4.90 -9.09
N VAL A 258 15.73 3.79 -9.46
CA VAL A 258 16.69 3.03 -8.65
C VAL A 258 18.11 3.64 -8.64
N ARG A 259 18.35 4.75 -9.33
CA ARG A 259 19.60 5.52 -9.20
C ARG A 259 19.71 6.33 -7.90
N ALA A 260 18.63 6.41 -7.10
CA ALA A 260 18.67 6.96 -5.76
C ALA A 260 19.44 6.03 -4.82
N SER A 261 20.22 6.59 -3.90
CA SER A 261 20.96 5.82 -2.90
C SER A 261 20.00 5.01 -2.02
N ILE A 262 20.17 3.69 -2.00
CA ILE A 262 19.49 2.82 -1.03
C ILE A 262 20.37 2.77 0.21
N GLU A 263 19.80 3.21 1.33
CA GLU A 263 20.49 3.27 2.61
C GLU A 263 19.92 2.23 3.59
N PRO A 264 20.78 1.45 4.25
CA PRO A 264 20.32 0.63 5.37
C PRO A 264 19.93 1.53 6.54
N VAL A 265 18.81 1.22 7.17
CA VAL A 265 18.35 1.90 8.38
C VAL A 265 18.18 0.92 9.52
N ALA A 266 18.75 1.26 10.68
CA ALA A 266 18.46 0.55 11.92
C ALA A 266 17.19 1.14 12.53
N VAL A 267 16.16 0.32 12.69
CA VAL A 267 15.01 0.62 13.53
C VAL A 267 15.21 -0.07 14.90
N ALA A 268 14.68 0.52 15.95
CA ALA A 268 14.86 -0.03 17.31
C ALA A 268 14.44 -1.51 17.36
N ARG A 269 15.23 -2.34 18.08
CA ARG A 269 14.95 -3.76 18.29
C ARG A 269 13.95 -3.99 19.41
#